data_30451a51651ec17cac93ce74efe601a4
#
_entry.id   30451a51651ec17cac93ce74efe601a4
#
_cell.length_a   1.000
_cell.length_b   1.000
_cell.length_c   1.000
_cell.angle_alpha   90.00
_cell.angle_beta   90.00
_cell.angle_gamma   90.00
#
_symmetry.space_group_name_H-M   'P 1'
#
loop_
_entity.id
_entity.type
_entity.pdbx_description
1 polymer ?
#
loop_
_entity_poly.entity_id
_entity_poly.type
_entity_poly.pdbx_seq_one_letter_code
_entity_poly.pdbx_strand_id
1 'polypeptide(L)'
;AEGVRKFFRAYPPNERPRVIAVDAVPDEVAATWEHVDVDVDTIAYLQYTSGSTRVPSGVQITHLNLATNVVQVIEALEGEEGDRGVTWLPFFHDMGLIAVMLSPMIGHYVTFMTPAAFVRRPGRWIRELARKEGETGGSYSVAPNFAFDHAAARGVPRDGEPPLDLSNVKAILNGSEPISAATVRRFNEAFGPFGFKPQAIKPSYGLAEATLFVSTTPIDAEPKITYVDRD
;
A
#
# COMPACT_ATOMS: atom_id res chain seq x y z
N ALA A 1 0.76 13.61 -17.91
CA ALA A 1 1.81 13.97 -18.89
C ALA A 1 1.91 15.49 -19.13
N GLU A 2 0.80 16.21 -19.37
CA GLU A 2 0.83 17.65 -19.73
C GLU A 2 1.33 18.55 -18.61
N GLY A 3 0.92 18.32 -17.36
CA GLY A 3 1.40 19.07 -16.19
C GLY A 3 2.90 18.96 -15.99
N VAL A 4 3.46 17.75 -16.16
CA VAL A 4 4.89 17.50 -16.09
C VAL A 4 5.65 18.19 -17.22
N ARG A 5 5.12 18.12 -18.44
CA ARG A 5 5.69 18.84 -19.60
C ARG A 5 5.70 20.35 -19.39
N LYS A 6 4.64 20.91 -18.80
CA LYS A 6 4.56 22.35 -18.47
C LYS A 6 5.61 22.73 -17.43
N PHE A 7 5.82 21.91 -16.40
CA PHE A 7 6.84 22.12 -15.37
C PHE A 7 8.25 22.19 -16.00
N PHE A 8 8.59 21.23 -16.87
CA PHE A 8 9.90 21.19 -17.52
C PHE A 8 10.11 22.23 -18.64
N ARG A 9 9.08 22.96 -19.07
CA ARG A 9 9.25 24.09 -20.02
C ARG A 9 10.12 25.22 -19.48
N ALA A 10 10.26 25.32 -18.14
CA ALA A 10 11.13 26.30 -17.49
C ALA A 10 12.63 25.97 -17.64
N TYR A 11 12.97 24.73 -18.02
CA TYR A 11 14.35 24.29 -18.21
C TYR A 11 14.81 24.48 -19.68
N PRO A 12 16.09 24.76 -19.94
CA PRO A 12 16.65 24.77 -21.28
C PRO A 12 16.37 23.44 -22.02
N PRO A 13 16.13 23.45 -23.34
CA PRO A 13 15.77 22.24 -24.08
C PRO A 13 16.73 21.04 -23.91
N ASN A 14 18.02 21.33 -23.82
CA ASN A 14 19.09 20.34 -23.63
C ASN A 14 19.19 19.77 -22.20
N GLU A 15 18.54 20.40 -21.23
CA GLU A 15 18.51 19.99 -19.82
C GLU A 15 17.16 19.36 -19.43
N ARG A 16 16.22 19.29 -20.36
CA ARG A 16 14.90 18.72 -20.08
C ARG A 16 14.97 17.20 -20.00
N PRO A 17 14.48 16.60 -18.92
CA PRO A 17 14.39 15.16 -18.88
C PRO A 17 13.39 14.64 -19.91
N ARG A 18 13.67 13.46 -20.45
CA ARG A 18 12.74 12.76 -21.34
C ARG A 18 11.52 12.29 -20.52
N VAL A 19 10.34 12.68 -20.93
CA VAL A 19 9.07 12.26 -20.31
C VAL A 19 8.44 11.17 -21.17
N ILE A 20 8.23 10.00 -20.59
CA ILE A 20 7.57 8.87 -21.21
C ILE A 20 6.22 8.66 -20.50
N ALA A 21 5.14 8.59 -21.27
CA ALA A 21 3.83 8.17 -20.77
C ALA A 21 3.78 6.65 -20.83
N VAL A 22 3.81 6.00 -19.69
CA VAL A 22 3.94 4.53 -19.59
C VAL A 22 2.73 3.82 -20.22
N ASP A 23 1.55 4.41 -20.09
CA ASP A 23 0.30 3.94 -20.66
C ASP A 23 0.18 4.17 -22.21
N ALA A 24 1.16 4.83 -22.79
CA ALA A 24 1.25 5.07 -24.24
C ALA A 24 2.49 4.41 -24.88
N VAL A 25 3.19 3.56 -24.13
CA VAL A 25 4.29 2.75 -24.69
C VAL A 25 3.67 1.62 -25.51
N PRO A 26 4.04 1.46 -26.80
CA PRO A 26 3.54 0.37 -27.62
C PRO A 26 3.98 -1.01 -27.08
N ASP A 27 3.12 -2.02 -27.18
CA ASP A 27 3.39 -3.37 -26.70
C ASP A 27 4.63 -4.02 -27.36
N GLU A 28 4.90 -3.63 -28.62
CA GLU A 28 6.07 -4.12 -29.39
C GLU A 28 7.42 -3.77 -28.73
N VAL A 29 7.44 -2.72 -27.89
CA VAL A 29 8.65 -2.33 -27.17
C VAL A 29 9.07 -3.42 -26.17
N ALA A 30 8.16 -4.26 -25.71
CA ALA A 30 8.48 -5.40 -24.85
C ALA A 30 9.47 -6.38 -25.52
N ALA A 31 9.43 -6.51 -26.86
CA ALA A 31 10.36 -7.35 -27.62
C ALA A 31 11.80 -6.80 -27.65
N THR A 32 12.02 -5.55 -27.26
CA THR A 32 13.34 -4.93 -27.18
C THR A 32 13.96 -5.03 -25.79
N TRP A 33 13.24 -5.64 -24.84
CA TRP A 33 13.76 -5.84 -23.48
C TRP A 33 14.88 -6.88 -23.50
N GLU A 34 15.98 -6.54 -22.87
CA GLU A 34 17.12 -7.43 -22.67
C GLU A 34 17.36 -7.57 -21.17
N HIS A 35 17.68 -8.77 -20.73
CA HIS A 35 18.07 -9.02 -19.34
C HIS A 35 19.39 -8.33 -19.04
N VAL A 36 19.42 -7.62 -17.93
CA VAL A 36 20.64 -6.99 -17.40
C VAL A 36 20.96 -7.64 -16.07
N ASP A 37 22.10 -8.29 -15.97
CA ASP A 37 22.59 -8.82 -14.69
C ASP A 37 22.95 -7.66 -13.77
N VAL A 38 22.33 -7.66 -12.56
CA VAL A 38 22.62 -6.68 -11.52
C VAL A 38 23.08 -7.41 -10.26
N ASP A 39 24.09 -6.87 -9.61
CA ASP A 39 24.54 -7.35 -8.31
C ASP A 39 23.48 -7.03 -7.25
N VAL A 40 23.32 -7.91 -6.28
CA VAL A 40 22.35 -7.73 -5.19
C VAL A 40 22.60 -6.49 -4.34
N ASP A 41 23.86 -6.03 -4.28
CA ASP A 41 24.27 -4.82 -3.58
C ASP A 41 24.12 -3.54 -4.44
N THR A 42 23.74 -3.68 -5.71
CA THR A 42 23.42 -2.54 -6.57
C THR A 42 22.21 -1.78 -6.01
N ILE A 43 22.25 -0.45 -6.05
CA ILE A 43 21.14 0.40 -5.64
C ILE A 43 19.97 0.18 -6.62
N ALA A 44 18.84 -0.32 -6.11
CA ALA A 44 17.60 -0.50 -6.87
C ALA A 44 16.87 0.84 -7.04
N TYR A 45 16.78 1.64 -5.98
CA TYR A 45 16.16 2.97 -6.01
C TYR A 45 16.58 3.83 -4.82
N LEU A 46 16.24 5.12 -4.90
CA LEU A 46 16.40 6.08 -3.82
C LEU A 46 15.01 6.44 -3.25
N GLN A 47 14.80 6.18 -1.98
CA GLN A 47 13.60 6.60 -1.27
C GLN A 47 13.88 7.91 -0.55
N TYR A 48 13.28 9.00 -1.03
CA TYR A 48 13.40 10.29 -0.36
C TYR A 48 12.43 10.38 0.81
N THR A 49 12.96 10.74 1.97
CA THR A 49 12.17 11.01 3.17
C THR A 49 12.02 12.52 3.37
N SER A 50 10.86 12.95 3.86
CA SER A 50 10.63 14.37 4.18
C SER A 50 11.47 14.87 5.37
N GLY A 51 12.10 13.96 6.11
CA GLY A 51 13.02 14.20 7.23
C GLY A 51 12.58 15.26 8.25
N SER A 52 13.08 15.18 9.46
CA SER A 52 13.00 16.28 10.44
C SER A 52 13.93 17.45 10.08
N THR A 53 14.81 17.27 9.09
CA THR A 53 15.73 18.27 8.55
C THR A 53 15.17 18.89 7.28
N ARG A 54 15.47 20.17 7.04
CA ARG A 54 14.91 20.94 5.91
C ARG A 54 15.28 20.43 4.51
N VAL A 55 16.21 19.52 4.39
CA VAL A 55 16.65 18.92 3.12
C VAL A 55 16.21 17.46 3.08
N PRO A 56 15.43 17.04 2.05
CA PRO A 56 15.09 15.65 1.88
C PRO A 56 16.33 14.76 1.78
N SER A 57 16.35 13.65 2.50
CA SER A 57 17.41 12.66 2.45
C SER A 57 17.00 11.48 1.58
N GLY A 58 17.88 11.09 0.65
CA GLY A 58 17.67 9.92 -0.22
C GLY A 58 18.25 8.67 0.44
N VAL A 59 17.38 7.80 0.95
CA VAL A 59 17.78 6.49 1.47
C VAL A 59 18.10 5.58 0.27
N GLN A 60 19.29 4.98 0.27
CA GLN A 60 19.74 4.05 -0.76
C GLN A 60 19.20 2.66 -0.44
N ILE A 61 18.37 2.11 -1.33
CA ILE A 61 17.81 0.76 -1.20
C ILE A 61 18.44 -0.12 -2.28
N THR A 62 19.12 -1.19 -1.87
CA THR A 62 19.71 -2.17 -2.78
C THR A 62 18.67 -3.21 -3.21
N HIS A 63 18.99 -3.99 -4.25
CA HIS A 63 18.16 -5.14 -4.65
C HIS A 63 17.99 -6.14 -3.52
N LEU A 64 19.05 -6.40 -2.73
CA LEU A 64 18.98 -7.29 -1.57
C LEU A 64 18.04 -6.74 -0.48
N ASN A 65 18.14 -5.45 -0.16
CA ASN A 65 17.26 -4.83 0.84
C ASN A 65 15.79 -4.98 0.43
N LEU A 66 15.49 -4.64 -0.83
CA LEU A 66 14.13 -4.75 -1.36
C LEU A 66 13.61 -6.19 -1.30
N ALA A 67 14.35 -7.14 -1.88
CA ALA A 67 13.94 -8.54 -1.92
C ALA A 67 13.74 -9.13 -0.51
N THR A 68 14.68 -8.86 0.41
CA THR A 68 14.59 -9.32 1.80
C THR A 68 13.35 -8.76 2.50
N ASN A 69 13.12 -7.45 2.37
CA ASN A 69 11.99 -6.82 3.06
C ASN A 69 10.64 -7.26 2.48
N VAL A 70 10.56 -7.50 1.17
CA VAL A 70 9.36 -8.07 0.54
C VAL A 70 9.07 -9.47 1.06
N VAL A 71 10.09 -10.36 1.16
CA VAL A 71 9.92 -11.69 1.74
C VAL A 71 9.45 -11.61 3.20
N GLN A 72 10.03 -10.73 4.00
CA GLN A 72 9.60 -10.50 5.38
C GLN A 72 8.12 -10.08 5.50
N VAL A 73 7.64 -9.24 4.58
CA VAL A 73 6.21 -8.85 4.54
C VAL A 73 5.34 -10.04 4.17
N ILE A 74 5.73 -10.83 3.18
CA ILE A 74 4.98 -12.01 2.73
C ILE A 74 4.87 -13.03 3.88
N GLU A 75 5.99 -13.33 4.55
CA GLU A 75 6.02 -14.24 5.70
C GLU A 75 5.18 -13.73 6.87
N ALA A 76 5.31 -12.44 7.23
CA ALA A 76 4.56 -11.84 8.33
C ALA A 76 3.05 -11.78 8.09
N LEU A 77 2.62 -11.75 6.83
CA LEU A 77 1.21 -11.72 6.44
C LEU A 77 0.67 -13.07 5.98
N GLU A 78 1.50 -14.12 5.98
CA GLU A 78 1.14 -15.45 5.49
C GLU A 78 0.46 -15.39 4.11
N GLY A 79 1.15 -14.69 3.17
CA GLY A 79 0.66 -14.52 1.80
C GLY A 79 0.63 -15.84 1.04
N GLU A 80 -0.49 -16.16 0.41
CA GLU A 80 -0.74 -17.41 -0.31
C GLU A 80 -1.14 -17.14 -1.76
N GLU A 81 -0.93 -18.13 -2.62
CA GLU A 81 -1.40 -18.09 -4.01
C GLU A 81 -2.91 -17.84 -4.07
N GLY A 82 -3.35 -16.95 -4.96
CA GLY A 82 -4.75 -16.54 -5.09
C GLY A 82 -5.15 -15.35 -4.23
N ASP A 83 -4.28 -14.91 -3.31
CA ASP A 83 -4.49 -13.68 -2.58
C ASP A 83 -4.32 -12.44 -3.49
N ARG A 84 -4.82 -11.29 -3.08
CA ARG A 84 -4.72 -10.04 -3.85
C ARG A 84 -4.50 -8.81 -2.99
N GLY A 85 -3.82 -7.85 -3.57
CA GLY A 85 -3.60 -6.53 -2.98
C GLY A 85 -4.63 -5.50 -3.43
N VAL A 86 -4.94 -4.55 -2.56
CA VAL A 86 -5.71 -3.36 -2.90
C VAL A 86 -4.99 -2.14 -2.34
N THR A 87 -4.63 -1.18 -3.19
CA THR A 87 -3.95 0.03 -2.72
C THR A 87 -4.45 1.29 -3.41
N TRP A 88 -4.42 2.39 -2.69
CA TRP A 88 -4.66 3.74 -3.19
C TRP A 88 -3.50 4.68 -2.85
N LEU A 89 -2.44 4.14 -2.24
CA LEU A 89 -1.28 4.93 -1.83
C LEU A 89 -0.48 5.40 -3.05
N PRO A 90 0.11 6.59 -2.97
CA PRO A 90 0.95 7.10 -4.05
C PRO A 90 2.25 6.30 -4.16
N PHE A 91 2.70 6.02 -5.39
CA PHE A 91 3.90 5.21 -5.65
C PHE A 91 5.23 5.89 -5.31
N PHE A 92 5.22 7.20 -5.07
CA PHE A 92 6.41 7.90 -4.58
C PHE A 92 6.62 7.73 -3.07
N HIS A 93 5.65 7.17 -2.35
CA HIS A 93 5.76 6.78 -0.95
C HIS A 93 6.17 5.31 -0.85
N ASP A 94 7.08 4.96 0.07
CA ASP A 94 7.61 3.61 0.28
C ASP A 94 6.48 2.56 0.44
N MET A 95 5.47 2.81 1.27
CA MET A 95 4.31 1.92 1.42
C MET A 95 3.58 1.66 0.10
N GLY A 96 3.39 2.69 -0.73
CA GLY A 96 2.73 2.55 -2.03
C GLY A 96 3.59 1.79 -3.02
N LEU A 97 4.88 2.05 -3.05
CA LEU A 97 5.83 1.38 -3.93
C LEU A 97 5.95 -0.11 -3.60
N ILE A 98 6.16 -0.46 -2.33
CA ILE A 98 6.29 -1.85 -1.90
C ILE A 98 4.98 -2.63 -2.10
N ALA A 99 3.81 -2.03 -1.85
CA ALA A 99 2.52 -2.67 -2.11
C ALA A 99 2.35 -3.08 -3.58
N VAL A 100 2.94 -2.32 -4.51
CA VAL A 100 2.97 -2.67 -5.95
C VAL A 100 3.95 -3.81 -6.21
N MET A 101 5.14 -3.75 -5.60
CA MET A 101 6.21 -4.71 -5.86
C MET A 101 5.94 -6.10 -5.26
N LEU A 102 5.16 -6.19 -4.18
CA LEU A 102 4.76 -7.46 -3.58
C LEU A 102 4.08 -8.38 -4.59
N SER A 103 3.17 -7.86 -5.39
CA SER A 103 2.30 -8.67 -6.25
C SER A 103 3.03 -9.45 -7.33
N PRO A 104 3.93 -8.87 -8.15
CA PRO A 104 4.68 -9.64 -9.14
C PRO A 104 5.62 -10.66 -8.49
N MET A 105 6.08 -10.44 -7.27
CA MET A 105 6.98 -11.38 -6.59
C MET A 105 6.28 -12.65 -6.08
N ILE A 106 4.98 -12.60 -5.83
CA ILE A 106 4.18 -13.74 -5.36
C ILE A 106 3.11 -14.20 -6.35
N GLY A 107 3.17 -13.69 -7.60
CA GLY A 107 2.20 -14.07 -8.63
C GLY A 107 0.78 -13.55 -8.39
N HIS A 108 0.61 -12.56 -7.52
CA HIS A 108 -0.70 -11.98 -7.20
C HIS A 108 -1.01 -10.76 -8.08
N TYR A 109 -2.26 -10.37 -8.13
CA TYR A 109 -2.65 -9.11 -8.75
C TYR A 109 -2.99 -8.04 -7.72
N VAL A 110 -2.84 -6.78 -8.12
CA VAL A 110 -3.16 -5.62 -7.29
C VAL A 110 -4.17 -4.73 -7.99
N THR A 111 -5.20 -4.36 -7.26
CA THR A 111 -6.12 -3.30 -7.67
C THR A 111 -5.59 -1.95 -7.21
N PHE A 112 -5.39 -1.05 -8.17
CA PHE A 112 -4.95 0.33 -7.90
C PHE A 112 -6.09 1.31 -8.03
N MET A 113 -6.12 2.29 -7.13
CA MET A 113 -6.92 3.49 -7.31
C MET A 113 -6.09 4.74 -6.96
N THR A 114 -6.49 5.89 -7.45
CA THR A 114 -5.79 7.12 -7.10
C THR A 114 -6.14 7.56 -5.66
N PRO A 115 -5.23 8.25 -4.94
CA PRO A 115 -5.55 8.84 -3.64
C PRO A 115 -6.80 9.72 -3.68
N ALA A 116 -6.98 10.48 -4.75
CA ALA A 116 -8.16 11.32 -4.94
C ALA A 116 -9.46 10.51 -5.09
N ALA A 117 -9.40 9.31 -5.66
CA ALA A 117 -10.57 8.42 -5.76
C ALA A 117 -10.97 7.87 -4.39
N PHE A 118 -9.98 7.48 -3.57
CA PHE A 118 -10.21 7.07 -2.19
C PHE A 118 -10.79 8.19 -1.35
N VAL A 119 -10.17 9.38 -1.34
CA VAL A 119 -10.64 10.52 -0.52
C VAL A 119 -12.07 10.92 -0.89
N ARG A 120 -12.43 10.93 -2.16
CA ARG A 120 -13.79 11.24 -2.60
C ARG A 120 -14.82 10.18 -2.21
N ARG A 121 -14.47 8.90 -2.32
CA ARG A 121 -15.38 7.76 -2.10
C ARG A 121 -14.62 6.59 -1.46
N PRO A 122 -14.38 6.63 -0.13
CA PRO A 122 -13.61 5.58 0.56
C PRO A 122 -14.29 4.20 0.50
N GLY A 123 -15.60 4.13 0.30
CA GLY A 123 -16.32 2.89 0.06
C GLY A 123 -15.84 2.10 -1.16
N ARG A 124 -15.16 2.75 -2.15
CA ARG A 124 -14.52 2.03 -3.24
C ARG A 124 -13.39 1.13 -2.76
N TRP A 125 -12.55 1.63 -1.85
CA TRP A 125 -11.49 0.85 -1.24
C TRP A 125 -12.05 -0.38 -0.51
N ILE A 126 -13.10 -0.16 0.29
CA ILE A 126 -13.77 -1.25 1.02
C ILE A 126 -14.39 -2.28 0.05
N ARG A 127 -15.05 -1.84 -1.02
CA ARG A 127 -15.62 -2.74 -2.03
C ARG A 127 -14.57 -3.53 -2.82
N GLU A 128 -13.41 -2.93 -3.08
CA GLU A 128 -12.32 -3.65 -3.73
C GLU A 128 -11.68 -4.67 -2.78
N LEU A 129 -11.70 -4.49 -1.48
CA LEU A 129 -11.26 -5.47 -0.49
C LEU A 129 -12.26 -6.65 -0.34
N ALA A 130 -13.54 -6.40 -0.61
CA ALA A 130 -14.57 -7.40 -0.44
C ALA A 130 -14.38 -8.62 -1.34
N ARG A 131 -14.86 -9.77 -0.89
CA ARG A 131 -14.89 -11.02 -1.66
C ARG A 131 -15.60 -10.80 -2.99
N LYS A 132 -14.97 -11.25 -4.06
CA LYS A 132 -15.55 -11.27 -5.41
C LYS A 132 -15.98 -12.68 -5.77
N GLU A 133 -16.94 -12.78 -6.68
CA GLU A 133 -17.44 -14.08 -7.16
C GLU A 133 -16.30 -14.89 -7.78
N GLY A 134 -16.18 -16.16 -7.38
CA GLY A 134 -15.13 -17.06 -7.86
C GLY A 134 -13.76 -16.92 -7.18
N GLU A 135 -13.58 -15.93 -6.29
CA GLU A 135 -12.32 -15.78 -5.54
C GLU A 135 -12.26 -16.72 -4.33
N THR A 136 -11.12 -17.41 -4.19
CA THR A 136 -10.83 -18.30 -3.05
C THR A 136 -9.82 -17.67 -2.09
N GLY A 137 -8.94 -16.78 -2.58
CA GLY A 137 -7.91 -16.10 -1.81
C GLY A 137 -8.42 -14.96 -0.94
N GLY A 138 -7.53 -14.47 -0.10
CA GLY A 138 -7.78 -13.32 0.75
C GLY A 138 -7.40 -11.99 0.10
N SER A 139 -7.75 -10.90 0.76
CA SER A 139 -7.34 -9.57 0.34
C SER A 139 -6.50 -8.87 1.39
N TYR A 140 -5.52 -8.09 0.91
CA TYR A 140 -4.61 -7.30 1.71
C TYR A 140 -4.62 -5.84 1.29
N SER A 141 -4.35 -4.98 2.25
CA SER A 141 -4.12 -3.56 1.99
C SER A 141 -3.17 -2.96 3.02
N VAL A 142 -2.77 -1.73 2.77
CA VAL A 142 -2.00 -0.92 3.69
C VAL A 142 -2.52 0.52 3.64
N ALA A 143 -2.67 1.13 4.81
CA ALA A 143 -3.20 2.49 4.89
C ALA A 143 -2.74 3.20 6.18
N PRO A 144 -2.62 4.52 6.18
CA PRO A 144 -2.46 5.31 7.39
C PRO A 144 -3.75 5.34 8.21
N ASN A 145 -3.61 5.64 9.51
CA ASN A 145 -4.70 5.58 10.48
C ASN A 145 -5.94 6.42 10.11
N PHE A 146 -5.74 7.61 9.51
CA PHE A 146 -6.86 8.46 9.07
C PHE A 146 -7.78 7.78 8.06
N ALA A 147 -7.25 6.84 7.26
CA ALA A 147 -8.03 6.15 6.23
C ALA A 147 -9.11 5.25 6.83
N PHE A 148 -8.83 4.65 7.97
CA PHE A 148 -9.79 3.82 8.70
C PHE A 148 -10.94 4.68 9.22
N ASP A 149 -10.66 5.84 9.82
CA ASP A 149 -11.69 6.79 10.25
C ASP A 149 -12.52 7.29 9.07
N HIS A 150 -11.86 7.65 7.99
CA HIS A 150 -12.53 8.16 6.80
C HIS A 150 -13.45 7.10 6.16
N ALA A 151 -12.99 5.85 6.11
CA ALA A 151 -13.78 4.73 5.60
C ALA A 151 -14.95 4.39 6.54
N ALA A 152 -14.73 4.34 7.84
CA ALA A 152 -15.80 4.12 8.83
C ALA A 152 -16.91 5.18 8.74
N ALA A 153 -16.53 6.45 8.54
CA ALA A 153 -17.49 7.55 8.46
C ALA A 153 -18.25 7.63 7.13
N ARG A 154 -17.67 7.20 6.00
CA ARG A 154 -18.20 7.48 4.67
C ARG A 154 -18.17 6.29 3.69
N GLY A 155 -17.64 5.14 4.11
CA GLY A 155 -17.44 3.95 3.28
C GLY A 155 -18.43 2.83 3.53
N VAL A 156 -19.27 2.93 4.55
CA VAL A 156 -20.31 1.94 4.87
C VAL A 156 -21.35 1.93 3.76
N PRO A 157 -21.77 0.74 3.27
CA PRO A 157 -22.82 0.62 2.27
C PRO A 157 -24.14 1.27 2.71
N ARG A 158 -24.85 1.85 1.75
CA ARG A 158 -26.18 2.41 1.95
C ARG A 158 -27.26 1.39 1.55
N ASP A 159 -28.48 1.60 2.01
CA ASP A 159 -29.62 0.79 1.60
C ASP A 159 -29.76 0.77 0.07
N GLY A 160 -29.96 -0.43 -0.48
CA GLY A 160 -30.05 -0.65 -1.93
C GLY A 160 -28.74 -0.80 -2.66
N GLU A 161 -27.58 -0.65 -2.00
CA GLU A 161 -26.29 -0.98 -2.60
C GLU A 161 -26.06 -2.51 -2.62
N PRO A 162 -25.21 -3.04 -3.55
CA PRO A 162 -24.90 -4.45 -3.60
C PRO A 162 -24.34 -4.98 -2.26
N PRO A 163 -24.57 -6.28 -1.94
CA PRO A 163 -24.02 -6.90 -0.74
C PRO A 163 -22.49 -6.68 -0.61
N LEU A 164 -22.03 -6.61 0.63
CA LEU A 164 -20.63 -6.49 0.97
C LEU A 164 -20.22 -7.68 1.83
N ASP A 165 -19.19 -8.42 1.47
CA ASP A 165 -18.59 -9.49 2.27
C ASP A 165 -17.09 -9.21 2.44
N LEU A 166 -16.69 -8.91 3.68
CA LEU A 166 -15.30 -8.63 4.06
C LEU A 166 -14.65 -9.80 4.81
N SER A 167 -15.30 -10.97 4.83
CA SER A 167 -14.79 -12.15 5.55
C SER A 167 -13.48 -12.69 4.98
N ASN A 168 -13.14 -12.34 3.73
CA ASN A 168 -11.90 -12.68 3.05
C ASN A 168 -10.74 -11.72 3.32
N VAL A 169 -10.97 -10.61 4.03
CA VAL A 169 -9.87 -9.67 4.34
C VAL A 169 -8.92 -10.30 5.35
N LYS A 170 -7.71 -10.64 4.92
CA LYS A 170 -6.68 -11.25 5.75
C LYS A 170 -5.95 -10.19 6.60
N ALA A 171 -5.51 -9.10 5.98
CA ALA A 171 -4.88 -8.02 6.71
C ALA A 171 -4.99 -6.66 6.04
N ILE A 172 -5.14 -5.62 6.85
CA ILE A 172 -4.93 -4.22 6.48
C ILE A 172 -3.89 -3.65 7.45
N LEU A 173 -2.67 -3.44 6.94
CA LEU A 173 -1.60 -2.82 7.72
C LEU A 173 -1.95 -1.35 8.00
N ASN A 174 -1.89 -0.98 9.27
CA ASN A 174 -2.13 0.39 9.74
C ASN A 174 -0.81 0.98 10.25
N GLY A 175 -0.25 1.95 9.55
CA GLY A 175 1.06 2.50 9.86
C GLY A 175 1.28 3.90 9.33
N SER A 176 2.53 4.34 9.28
CA SER A 176 3.01 5.67 8.86
C SER A 176 2.63 6.84 9.76
N GLU A 177 1.72 6.68 10.70
CA GLU A 177 1.32 7.69 11.68
C GLU A 177 0.87 7.04 12.99
N PRO A 178 0.75 7.79 14.09
CA PRO A 178 0.24 7.25 15.36
C PRO A 178 -1.14 6.62 15.20
N ILE A 179 -1.29 5.40 15.72
CA ILE A 179 -2.52 4.63 15.61
C ILE A 179 -3.42 4.92 16.80
N SER A 180 -4.66 5.32 16.53
CA SER A 180 -5.67 5.58 17.55
C SER A 180 -6.52 4.34 17.83
N ALA A 181 -6.58 3.90 19.09
CA ALA A 181 -7.47 2.83 19.52
C ALA A 181 -8.95 3.13 19.22
N ALA A 182 -9.35 4.41 19.26
CA ALA A 182 -10.70 4.80 18.91
C ALA A 182 -10.99 4.62 17.42
N THR A 183 -10.02 4.88 16.55
CA THR A 183 -10.12 4.64 15.11
C THR A 183 -10.30 3.15 14.81
N VAL A 184 -9.50 2.29 15.44
CA VAL A 184 -9.61 0.83 15.29
C VAL A 184 -11.00 0.33 15.71
N ARG A 185 -11.51 0.81 16.85
CA ARG A 185 -12.88 0.44 17.31
C ARG A 185 -13.95 0.87 16.32
N ARG A 186 -13.95 2.15 15.89
CA ARG A 186 -14.93 2.67 14.92
C ARG A 186 -14.94 1.89 13.61
N PHE A 187 -13.77 1.52 13.13
CA PHE A 187 -13.68 0.74 11.90
C PHE A 187 -14.25 -0.67 12.07
N ASN A 188 -13.94 -1.34 13.19
CA ASN A 188 -14.49 -2.66 13.51
C ASN A 188 -16.02 -2.62 13.71
N GLU A 189 -16.53 -1.59 14.37
CA GLU A 189 -17.99 -1.39 14.55
C GLU A 189 -18.69 -1.15 13.20
N ALA A 190 -18.09 -0.37 12.31
CA ALA A 190 -18.63 -0.04 11.01
C ALA A 190 -18.67 -1.25 10.04
N PHE A 191 -17.65 -2.08 10.05
CA PHE A 191 -17.46 -3.14 9.06
C PHE A 191 -17.62 -4.57 9.61
N GLY A 192 -17.69 -4.76 10.93
CA GLY A 192 -17.98 -6.04 11.56
C GLY A 192 -19.29 -6.68 11.07
N PRO A 193 -20.39 -5.94 10.90
CA PRO A 193 -21.64 -6.48 10.33
C PRO A 193 -21.50 -7.05 8.91
N PHE A 194 -20.44 -6.70 8.19
CA PHE A 194 -20.11 -7.20 6.85
C PHE A 194 -19.03 -8.29 6.86
N GLY A 195 -18.76 -8.92 8.01
CA GLY A 195 -17.83 -10.04 8.14
C GLY A 195 -16.36 -9.63 8.34
N PHE A 196 -16.07 -8.32 8.48
CA PHE A 196 -14.70 -7.86 8.79
C PHE A 196 -14.29 -8.33 10.18
N LYS A 197 -13.08 -8.92 10.27
CA LYS A 197 -12.57 -9.49 11.53
C LYS A 197 -11.64 -8.51 12.23
N PRO A 198 -11.75 -8.27 13.55
CA PRO A 198 -10.90 -7.33 14.27
C PRO A 198 -9.40 -7.61 14.12
N GLN A 199 -9.00 -8.88 14.08
CA GLN A 199 -7.61 -9.30 13.86
C GLN A 199 -7.08 -8.91 12.46
N ALA A 200 -7.92 -8.56 11.49
CA ALA A 200 -7.46 -8.13 10.18
C ALA A 200 -6.86 -6.72 10.18
N ILE A 201 -7.07 -5.89 11.22
CA ILE A 201 -6.32 -4.64 11.37
C ILE A 201 -4.97 -4.97 12.00
N LYS A 202 -3.89 -4.62 11.30
CA LYS A 202 -2.51 -4.89 11.68
C LYS A 202 -1.75 -3.59 12.00
N PRO A 203 -1.69 -3.17 13.27
CA PRO A 203 -0.76 -2.12 13.66
C PRO A 203 0.64 -2.48 13.18
N SER A 204 1.26 -1.58 12.43
CA SER A 204 2.53 -1.85 11.76
C SER A 204 3.49 -0.68 11.93
N TYR A 205 4.76 -0.99 12.08
CA TYR A 205 5.83 -0.03 12.13
C TYR A 205 6.82 -0.26 10.99
N GLY A 206 7.26 0.83 10.39
CA GLY A 206 8.23 0.82 9.33
C GLY A 206 8.81 2.21 9.06
N LEU A 207 9.91 2.25 8.32
CA LEU A 207 10.62 3.46 7.92
C LEU A 207 11.44 3.17 6.67
N ALA A 208 11.71 4.22 5.89
CA ALA A 208 12.46 4.08 4.63
C ALA A 208 13.89 3.55 4.87
N GLU A 209 14.54 3.90 5.99
CA GLU A 209 15.87 3.43 6.36
C GLU A 209 15.93 1.92 6.65
N ALA A 210 14.79 1.28 6.89
CA ALA A 210 14.64 -0.17 6.95
C ALA A 210 13.97 -0.75 5.69
N THR A 211 14.08 -0.07 4.57
CA THR A 211 13.40 -0.32 3.30
C THR A 211 11.91 0.02 3.37
N LEU A 212 11.16 -0.58 4.28
CA LEU A 212 9.80 -0.25 4.68
C LEU A 212 9.43 -0.93 6.00
N PHE A 213 9.30 -2.25 5.97
CA PHE A 213 8.65 -3.04 7.02
C PHE A 213 9.64 -3.43 8.13
N VAL A 214 9.26 -3.19 9.38
CA VAL A 214 10.02 -3.57 10.57
C VAL A 214 9.23 -4.56 11.42
N SER A 215 7.96 -4.25 11.71
CA SER A 215 7.14 -5.12 12.56
C SER A 215 5.64 -4.92 12.34
N THR A 216 4.88 -5.95 12.64
CA THR A 216 3.42 -5.94 12.70
C THR A 216 2.90 -6.92 13.75
N THR A 217 1.61 -6.88 14.03
CA THR A 217 0.93 -7.86 14.86
C THR A 217 0.82 -9.21 14.10
N PRO A 218 1.03 -10.38 14.77
CA PRO A 218 0.83 -11.70 14.15
C PRO A 218 -0.53 -11.81 13.43
N ILE A 219 -0.60 -12.62 12.36
CA ILE A 219 -1.75 -12.64 11.45
C ILE A 219 -3.05 -13.06 12.15
N ASP A 220 -2.99 -13.94 13.11
CA ASP A 220 -4.09 -14.47 13.89
C ASP A 220 -4.43 -13.67 15.17
N ALA A 221 -3.59 -12.69 15.53
CA ALA A 221 -3.74 -11.91 16.75
C ALA A 221 -4.49 -10.58 16.52
N GLU A 222 -5.35 -10.22 17.47
CA GLU A 222 -5.93 -8.88 17.52
C GLU A 222 -4.93 -7.83 18.02
N PRO A 223 -5.09 -6.55 17.61
CA PRO A 223 -4.30 -5.45 18.13
C PRO A 223 -4.42 -5.35 19.66
N LYS A 224 -3.28 -5.39 20.36
CA LYS A 224 -3.24 -5.20 21.80
C LYS A 224 -3.21 -3.72 22.14
N ILE A 225 -4.19 -3.27 22.95
CA ILE A 225 -4.27 -1.90 23.45
C ILE A 225 -3.87 -1.91 24.94
N THR A 226 -2.85 -1.14 25.27
CA THR A 226 -2.38 -0.97 26.65
C THR A 226 -2.61 0.48 27.07
N TYR A 227 -3.30 0.67 28.18
CA TYR A 227 -3.46 1.98 28.82
C TYR A 227 -2.36 2.15 29.85
N VAL A 228 -1.74 3.33 29.84
CA VAL A 228 -0.71 3.70 30.82
C VAL A 228 -1.12 5.02 31.47
N ASP A 229 -0.96 5.13 32.78
CA ASP A 229 -1.14 6.40 33.48
C ASP A 229 0.02 7.34 33.10
N ARG A 230 -0.31 8.61 32.94
CA ARG A 230 0.70 9.66 32.80
C ARG A 230 0.92 10.24 34.19
N ASP A 231 1.95 9.73 34.89
CA ASP A 231 2.48 10.37 36.08
C ASP A 231 3.37 11.55 35.73
#